data_b8cee5863c2a225790e6ed9660f8c451
#
_entry.id   b8cee5863c2a225790e6ed9660f8c451
#
_cell.length_a   1.000
_cell.length_b   1.000
_cell.length_c   1.000
_cell.angle_alpha   90.00
_cell.angle_beta   90.00
_cell.angle_gamma   90.00
#
_symmetry.space_group_name_H-M   'P 1'
#
loop_
_entity.id
_entity.type
_entity.pdbx_description
1 polymer ?
#
loop_
_entity_poly.entity_id
_entity_poly.type
_entity_poly.pdbx_seq_one_letter_code
_entity_poly.pdbx_strand_id
1 'polypeptide(L)'
;MKLSKEIRTSIFVLVSILLFIFGFNFLKGTSILDKQKTVYAIYDEVDGLMVGASVSVNGLAIGNVTSLEFLPNSTKILVTLKVNDKLRFSSNSTATLYETGLIGGIAIAIEPVFENGNIVKSGDTLNSMIKPGLTELINE
;
A
#
# COMPACT_ATOMS: atom_id res chain seq x y z
N MET A 1 29.49 31.69 -21.52
CA MET A 1 29.15 30.62 -22.45
C MET A 1 27.81 30.88 -23.11
N LYS A 2 27.81 31.01 -24.40
CA LYS A 2 26.56 31.07 -25.15
C LYS A 2 26.15 29.64 -25.52
N LEU A 3 25.15 29.13 -24.84
CA LEU A 3 24.55 27.84 -25.16
C LEU A 3 23.79 27.98 -26.49
N SER A 4 23.96 27.02 -27.40
CA SER A 4 23.18 27.01 -28.63
C SER A 4 21.68 26.88 -28.31
N LYS A 5 20.85 27.35 -29.25
CA LYS A 5 19.39 27.29 -29.10
C LYS A 5 18.90 25.85 -28.88
N GLU A 6 19.55 24.90 -29.54
CA GLU A 6 19.22 23.45 -29.44
C GLU A 6 19.51 22.91 -28.03
N ILE A 7 20.65 23.29 -27.46
CA ILE A 7 21.02 22.86 -26.10
C ILE A 7 20.04 23.42 -25.06
N ARG A 8 19.65 24.68 -25.21
CA ARG A 8 18.69 25.34 -24.34
C ARG A 8 17.33 24.65 -24.39
N THR A 9 16.85 24.30 -25.57
CA THR A 9 15.60 23.61 -25.77
C THR A 9 15.65 22.19 -25.19
N SER A 10 16.77 21.50 -25.42
CA SER A 10 16.97 20.12 -24.87
C SER A 10 16.94 20.13 -23.34
N ILE A 11 17.60 21.07 -22.70
CA ILE A 11 17.58 21.19 -21.23
C ILE A 11 16.17 21.46 -20.74
N PHE A 12 15.43 22.34 -21.41
CA PHE A 12 14.06 22.67 -21.05
C PHE A 12 13.14 21.44 -21.12
N VAL A 13 13.27 20.64 -22.17
CA VAL A 13 12.52 19.39 -22.35
C VAL A 13 12.86 18.37 -21.26
N LEU A 14 14.15 18.18 -20.96
CA LEU A 14 14.57 17.27 -19.90
C LEU A 14 14.03 17.66 -18.52
N VAL A 15 14.10 18.95 -18.19
CA VAL A 15 13.56 19.47 -16.92
C VAL A 15 12.04 19.25 -16.85
N SER A 16 11.34 19.47 -17.95
CA SER A 16 9.87 19.25 -18.01
C SER A 16 9.51 17.80 -17.79
N ILE A 17 10.24 16.86 -18.38
CA ILE A 17 10.03 15.43 -18.20
C ILE A 17 10.29 15.02 -16.75
N LEU A 18 11.37 15.50 -16.16
CA LEU A 18 11.69 15.22 -14.74
C LEU A 18 10.61 15.76 -13.81
N LEU A 19 10.13 16.98 -14.04
CA LEU A 19 9.03 17.57 -13.27
C LEU A 19 7.73 16.76 -13.43
N PHE A 20 7.44 16.28 -14.62
CA PHE A 20 6.26 15.46 -14.88
C PHE A 20 6.32 14.14 -14.12
N ILE A 21 7.45 13.44 -14.17
CA ILE A 21 7.66 12.18 -13.46
C ILE A 21 7.54 12.41 -11.95
N PHE A 22 8.15 13.46 -11.44
CA PHE A 22 8.10 13.81 -10.02
C PHE A 22 6.68 14.12 -9.56
N GLY A 23 5.95 14.95 -10.34
CA GLY A 23 4.56 15.29 -10.04
C GLY A 23 3.62 14.10 -10.10
N PHE A 24 3.82 13.21 -11.06
CA PHE A 24 3.02 11.99 -11.20
C PHE A 24 3.21 11.05 -10.01
N ASN A 25 4.45 10.87 -9.56
CA ASN A 25 4.76 10.07 -8.37
C ASN A 25 4.20 10.70 -7.10
N PHE A 26 4.21 12.03 -7.02
CA PHE A 26 3.61 12.76 -5.90
C PHE A 26 2.09 12.53 -5.81
N LEU A 27 1.41 12.55 -6.96
CA LEU A 27 -0.04 12.33 -7.03
C LEU A 27 -0.44 10.89 -6.64
N LYS A 28 0.44 9.93 -6.86
CA LYS A 28 0.21 8.54 -6.44
C LYS A 28 0.27 8.34 -4.91
N GLY A 29 0.62 9.39 -4.17
CA GLY A 29 0.74 9.29 -2.70
C GLY A 29 1.97 8.54 -2.21
N THR A 30 2.89 8.21 -3.12
CA THR A 30 4.18 7.63 -2.72
C THR A 30 5.13 8.75 -2.35
N SER A 31 5.32 8.98 -1.07
CA SER A 31 6.35 9.89 -0.61
C SER A 31 7.72 9.26 -0.82
N ILE A 32 8.47 9.82 -1.76
CA ILE A 32 9.83 9.34 -2.08
C ILE A 32 10.78 9.61 -0.89
N LEU A 33 10.41 10.54 -0.03
CA LEU A 33 11.26 10.98 1.10
C LEU A 33 10.96 10.22 2.40
N ASP A 34 9.83 9.55 2.52
CA ASP A 34 9.49 8.80 3.72
C ASP A 34 10.06 7.37 3.63
N LYS A 35 10.66 6.93 4.71
CA LYS A 35 11.07 5.53 4.83
C LYS A 35 9.84 4.65 4.81
N GLN A 36 9.85 3.67 3.94
CA GLN A 36 8.77 2.70 3.81
C GLN A 36 9.31 1.31 4.10
N LYS A 37 8.46 0.48 4.66
CA LYS A 37 8.75 -0.93 4.84
C LYS A 37 7.73 -1.76 4.09
N THR A 38 8.17 -2.92 3.61
CA THR A 38 7.35 -3.87 2.88
C THR A 38 6.92 -4.97 3.85
N VAL A 39 5.63 -5.16 4.01
CA VAL A 39 5.07 -6.23 4.81
C VAL A 39 4.11 -7.04 3.97
N TYR A 40 3.86 -8.26 4.39
CA TYR A 40 3.02 -9.21 3.67
C TYR A 40 1.82 -9.62 4.50
N ALA A 41 0.74 -9.96 3.81
CA ALA A 41 -0.41 -10.60 4.42
C ALA A 41 -0.90 -11.69 3.46
N ILE A 42 -1.37 -12.80 3.98
CA ILE A 42 -1.83 -13.94 3.19
C ILE A 42 -3.32 -14.11 3.42
N TYR A 43 -4.09 -14.13 2.32
CA TYR A 43 -5.55 -14.27 2.37
C TYR A 43 -6.00 -15.46 1.52
N ASP A 44 -7.11 -16.08 1.91
CA ASP A 44 -7.75 -17.13 1.13
C ASP A 44 -8.48 -16.54 -0.08
N GLU A 45 -9.06 -15.37 0.08
CA GLU A 45 -9.73 -14.61 -0.98
C GLU A 45 -9.60 -13.10 -0.72
N VAL A 46 -9.66 -12.30 -1.74
CA VAL A 46 -9.47 -10.84 -1.63
C VAL A 46 -10.63 -10.01 -2.22
N ASP A 47 -11.64 -10.65 -2.78
CA ASP A 47 -12.92 -10.07 -3.22
C ASP A 47 -12.83 -8.74 -3.98
N GLY A 48 -11.86 -8.63 -4.87
CA GLY A 48 -11.70 -7.43 -5.70
C GLY A 48 -10.70 -6.42 -5.17
N LEU A 49 -9.89 -6.80 -4.19
CA LEU A 49 -8.76 -5.96 -3.76
C LEU A 49 -7.84 -5.70 -4.96
N MET A 50 -7.47 -4.46 -5.16
CA MET A 50 -6.65 -4.03 -6.29
C MET A 50 -5.31 -3.47 -5.82
N VAL A 51 -4.32 -3.50 -6.71
CA VAL A 51 -3.06 -2.77 -6.51
C VAL A 51 -3.38 -1.28 -6.39
N GLY A 52 -2.78 -0.62 -5.42
CA GLY A 52 -3.06 0.77 -5.10
C GLY A 52 -4.12 0.97 -4.01
N ALA A 53 -4.77 -0.11 -3.57
CA ALA A 53 -5.73 -0.03 -2.46
C ALA A 53 -5.07 0.54 -1.20
N SER A 54 -5.84 1.32 -0.44
CA SER A 54 -5.34 2.01 0.75
C SER A 54 -5.08 1.04 1.90
N VAL A 55 -3.98 1.25 2.61
CA VAL A 55 -3.68 0.62 3.90
C VAL A 55 -3.73 1.71 4.97
N SER A 56 -4.56 1.51 5.98
CA SER A 56 -4.79 2.50 7.02
C SER A 56 -4.73 1.90 8.42
N VAL A 57 -4.50 2.78 9.40
CA VAL A 57 -4.62 2.47 10.83
C VAL A 57 -5.58 3.48 11.43
N ASN A 58 -6.64 3.00 12.04
CA ASN A 58 -7.68 3.85 12.64
C ASN A 58 -8.22 4.92 11.68
N GLY A 59 -8.32 4.59 10.39
CA GLY A 59 -8.81 5.50 9.36
C GLY A 59 -7.76 6.42 8.74
N LEU A 60 -6.54 6.44 9.28
CA LEU A 60 -5.45 7.23 8.72
C LEU A 60 -4.64 6.39 7.75
N ALA A 61 -4.57 6.80 6.49
CA ALA A 61 -3.81 6.10 5.46
C ALA A 61 -2.31 6.16 5.78
N ILE A 62 -1.68 4.98 5.82
CA ILE A 62 -0.24 4.84 6.09
C ILE A 62 0.51 4.16 4.95
N GLY A 63 -0.20 3.67 3.95
CA GLY A 63 0.43 2.98 2.83
C GLY A 63 -0.58 2.50 1.82
N ASN A 64 -0.14 1.60 0.97
CA ASN A 64 -0.98 1.00 -0.07
C ASN A 64 -0.51 -0.40 -0.45
N VAL A 65 -1.40 -1.11 -1.15
CA VAL A 65 -1.11 -2.42 -1.73
C VAL A 65 -0.26 -2.23 -2.99
N THR A 66 0.85 -2.95 -3.08
CA THR A 66 1.76 -2.84 -4.22
C THR A 66 1.74 -4.06 -5.12
N SER A 67 1.34 -5.23 -4.60
CA SER A 67 1.35 -6.48 -5.38
C SER A 67 0.33 -7.47 -4.83
N LEU A 68 -0.22 -8.26 -5.72
CA LEU A 68 -1.13 -9.38 -5.43
C LEU A 68 -0.67 -10.58 -6.24
N GLU A 69 -0.28 -11.67 -5.58
CA GLU A 69 0.23 -12.87 -6.24
C GLU A 69 -0.29 -14.13 -5.55
N PHE A 70 -0.46 -15.20 -6.31
CA PHE A 70 -0.74 -16.50 -5.72
C PHE A 70 0.53 -17.09 -5.11
N LEU A 71 0.37 -17.74 -3.96
CA LEU A 71 1.45 -18.54 -3.39
C LEU A 71 1.72 -19.77 -4.26
N PRO A 72 2.99 -20.23 -4.35
CA PRO A 72 3.32 -21.42 -5.10
C PRO A 72 2.50 -22.64 -4.65
N ASN A 73 1.92 -23.35 -5.61
CA ASN A 73 1.11 -24.55 -5.38
C ASN A 73 -0.08 -24.34 -4.44
N SER A 74 -0.65 -23.13 -4.42
CA SER A 74 -1.75 -22.77 -3.52
C SER A 74 -2.68 -21.77 -4.21
N THR A 75 -3.93 -21.72 -3.76
CA THR A 75 -4.88 -20.68 -4.17
C THR A 75 -4.87 -19.49 -3.21
N LYS A 76 -4.05 -19.54 -2.16
CA LYS A 76 -3.88 -18.42 -1.23
C LYS A 76 -3.15 -17.27 -1.92
N ILE A 77 -3.51 -16.06 -1.55
CA ILE A 77 -3.03 -14.84 -2.18
C ILE A 77 -2.08 -14.11 -1.24
N LEU A 78 -0.86 -13.88 -1.73
CA LEU A 78 0.12 -13.07 -1.03
C LEU A 78 -0.08 -11.61 -1.43
N VAL A 79 -0.43 -10.80 -0.46
CA VAL A 79 -0.62 -9.37 -0.64
C VAL A 79 0.60 -8.64 -0.10
N THR A 80 1.23 -7.84 -0.95
CA THR A 80 2.39 -7.03 -0.57
C THR A 80 1.93 -5.62 -0.24
N LEU A 81 2.25 -5.16 0.96
CA LEU A 81 1.89 -3.85 1.47
C LEU A 81 3.13 -3.00 1.63
N LYS A 82 3.08 -1.77 1.16
CA LYS A 82 4.08 -0.76 1.50
C LYS A 82 3.46 0.21 2.50
N VAL A 83 4.07 0.31 3.67
CA VAL A 83 3.60 1.19 4.74
C VAL A 83 4.73 2.12 5.18
N ASN A 84 4.38 3.32 5.64
CA ASN A 84 5.40 4.25 6.13
C ASN A 84 5.94 3.77 7.49
N ASP A 85 7.13 4.20 7.83
CA ASP A 85 7.84 3.77 9.04
C ASP A 85 7.54 4.67 10.26
N LYS A 86 6.55 5.55 10.15
CA LYS A 86 6.19 6.48 11.24
C LYS A 86 5.53 5.78 12.42
N LEU A 87 4.75 4.73 12.13
CA LEU A 87 4.09 3.95 13.17
C LEU A 87 4.84 2.65 13.38
N ARG A 88 5.30 2.42 14.61
CA ARG A 88 5.99 1.18 14.99
C ARG A 88 5.01 0.26 15.69
N PHE A 89 4.65 -0.81 15.03
CA PHE A 89 3.75 -1.83 15.56
C PHE A 89 4.39 -3.20 15.47
N SER A 90 3.85 -4.15 16.23
CA SER A 90 4.35 -5.53 16.28
C SER A 90 4.04 -6.29 14.99
N SER A 91 4.87 -7.28 14.66
CA SER A 91 4.57 -8.25 13.60
C SER A 91 3.33 -9.11 13.90
N ASN A 92 2.86 -9.13 15.15
CA ASN A 92 1.62 -9.80 15.54
C ASN A 92 0.36 -8.95 15.25
N SER A 93 0.51 -7.77 14.65
CA SER A 93 -0.61 -6.95 14.20
C SER A 93 -1.39 -7.66 13.09
N THR A 94 -2.65 -7.29 12.91
CA THR A 94 -3.54 -7.94 11.95
C THR A 94 -3.87 -6.97 10.81
N ALA A 95 -3.71 -7.45 9.57
CA ALA A 95 -4.15 -6.75 8.37
C ALA A 95 -5.55 -7.27 7.99
N THR A 96 -6.55 -6.42 8.11
CA THR A 96 -7.95 -6.76 7.92
C THR A 96 -8.45 -6.21 6.58
N LEU A 97 -8.96 -7.09 5.72
CA LEU A 97 -9.69 -6.70 4.50
C LEU A 97 -11.09 -6.22 4.88
N TYR A 98 -11.51 -5.08 4.34
CA TYR A 98 -12.86 -4.57 4.57
C TYR A 98 -13.37 -3.78 3.36
N GLU A 99 -14.68 -3.67 3.26
CA GLU A 99 -15.33 -2.82 2.25
C GLU A 99 -15.39 -1.37 2.73
N THR A 100 -14.97 -0.44 1.88
CA THR A 100 -14.94 0.98 2.22
C THR A 100 -16.32 1.65 2.14
N GLY A 101 -17.34 0.92 1.69
CA GLY A 101 -18.73 1.39 1.58
C GLY A 101 -19.46 0.68 0.45
N LEU A 102 -20.74 1.01 0.26
CA LEU A 102 -21.60 0.37 -0.75
C LEU A 102 -21.09 0.53 -2.19
N ILE A 103 -20.40 1.61 -2.48
CA ILE A 103 -19.85 1.94 -3.81
C ILE A 103 -18.31 2.01 -3.75
N GLY A 104 -17.74 1.93 -2.57
CA GLY A 104 -16.30 1.92 -2.38
C GLY A 104 -15.68 0.58 -2.76
N GLY A 105 -14.38 0.55 -2.91
CA GLY A 105 -13.65 -0.69 -3.15
C GLY A 105 -13.32 -1.42 -1.86
N ILE A 106 -12.38 -2.35 -1.98
CA ILE A 106 -11.81 -3.06 -0.85
C ILE A 106 -10.53 -2.35 -0.41
N ALA A 107 -10.33 -2.25 0.88
CA ALA A 107 -9.12 -1.67 1.48
C ALA A 107 -8.63 -2.56 2.62
N ILE A 108 -7.45 -2.24 3.13
CA ILE A 108 -6.85 -2.96 4.26
C ILE A 108 -6.72 -2.00 5.44
N ALA A 109 -7.19 -2.44 6.60
CA ALA A 109 -6.97 -1.76 7.86
C ALA A 109 -6.02 -2.60 8.72
N ILE A 110 -4.96 -1.99 9.22
CA ILE A 110 -4.06 -2.66 10.16
C ILE A 110 -4.57 -2.37 11.57
N GLU A 111 -4.81 -3.44 12.32
CA GLU A 111 -5.09 -3.38 13.75
C GLU A 111 -3.76 -3.55 14.47
N PRO A 112 -3.17 -2.44 14.98
CA PRO A 112 -1.83 -2.51 15.52
C PRO A 112 -1.79 -3.15 16.91
N VAL A 113 -0.79 -3.97 17.13
CA VAL A 113 -0.43 -4.50 18.44
C VAL A 113 0.93 -3.90 18.80
N PHE A 114 1.05 -3.40 20.01
CA PHE A 114 2.29 -2.79 20.48
C PHE A 114 2.95 -3.72 21.51
N GLU A 115 4.06 -4.28 21.13
CA GLU A 115 4.86 -5.17 21.98
C GLU A 115 6.31 -4.69 22.00
N ASN A 116 6.87 -4.63 23.20
CA ASN A 116 8.28 -4.27 23.36
C ASN A 116 9.19 -5.36 22.75
N GLY A 117 10.09 -4.97 21.86
CA GLY A 117 11.07 -5.87 21.27
C GLY A 117 10.62 -6.67 20.06
N ASN A 118 9.35 -6.54 19.64
CA ASN A 118 8.84 -7.25 18.47
C ASN A 118 8.21 -6.27 17.46
N ILE A 119 9.04 -5.36 16.97
CA ILE A 119 8.62 -4.36 15.98
C ILE A 119 8.68 -4.98 14.59
N VAL A 120 7.65 -4.75 13.78
CA VAL A 120 7.58 -5.24 12.40
C VAL A 120 8.76 -4.70 11.58
N LYS A 121 9.35 -5.58 10.77
CA LYS A 121 10.46 -5.27 9.87
C LYS A 121 10.05 -5.57 8.45
N SER A 122 10.73 -4.96 7.48
CA SER A 122 10.54 -5.31 6.08
C SER A 122 10.72 -6.80 5.85
N GLY A 123 9.76 -7.43 5.18
CA GLY A 123 9.74 -8.87 4.94
C GLY A 123 8.88 -9.67 5.91
N ASP A 124 8.40 -9.06 6.98
CA ASP A 124 7.52 -9.73 7.94
C ASP A 124 6.13 -9.93 7.35
N THR A 125 5.47 -11.01 7.78
CA THR A 125 4.09 -11.33 7.40
C THR A 125 3.17 -11.06 8.58
N LEU A 126 2.18 -10.21 8.38
CA LEU A 126 1.17 -9.89 9.40
C LEU A 126 0.09 -10.98 9.43
N ASN A 127 -0.63 -11.03 10.54
CA ASN A 127 -1.84 -11.83 10.62
C ASN A 127 -2.89 -11.25 9.66
N SER A 128 -3.72 -12.09 9.09
CA SER A 128 -4.74 -11.68 8.14
C SER A 128 -6.13 -11.97 8.67
N MET A 129 -7.08 -11.07 8.38
CA MET A 129 -8.48 -11.22 8.70
C MET A 129 -9.32 -10.63 7.57
N ILE A 130 -10.49 -11.21 7.33
CA ILE A 130 -11.46 -10.70 6.37
C ILE A 130 -12.71 -10.30 7.16
N LYS A 131 -13.07 -9.02 7.06
CA LYS A 131 -14.30 -8.52 7.67
C LYS A 131 -15.46 -8.78 6.71
N PRO A 132 -16.59 -9.38 7.16
CA PRO A 132 -17.71 -9.63 6.27
C PRO A 132 -18.25 -8.32 5.68
N GLY A 133 -18.58 -8.36 4.39
CA GLY A 133 -19.12 -7.21 3.68
C GLY A 133 -20.54 -6.88 4.10
N LEU A 134 -20.99 -5.67 3.78
CA LEU A 134 -22.33 -5.21 4.11
C LEU A 134 -23.41 -6.10 3.48
N THR A 135 -23.14 -6.66 2.31
CA THR A 135 -24.06 -7.54 1.59
C THR A 135 -24.28 -8.87 2.32
N GLU A 136 -23.23 -9.38 2.95
CA GLU A 136 -23.30 -10.61 3.75
C GLU A 136 -24.11 -10.41 5.04
N LEU A 137 -24.00 -9.24 5.65
CA LEU A 137 -24.72 -8.91 6.88
C LEU A 137 -26.23 -8.74 6.64
N ILE A 138 -26.64 -8.41 5.42
CA ILE A 138 -28.06 -8.23 5.06
C ILE A 138 -28.75 -9.57 4.76
N ASN A 139 -27.98 -10.59 4.39
CA ASN A 139 -28.50 -11.90 4.02
C ASN A 139 -28.65 -12.89 5.21
N GLU A 140 -28.42 -12.46 6.42
CA GLU A 140 -28.68 -13.24 7.63
C GLU A 140 -30.11 -13.05 8.16
#